data_06f9f3ce609666e5d546fee0d0515aa2
#
_entry.id   06f9f3ce609666e5d546fee0d0515aa2
#
_cell.length_a   1.000
_cell.length_b   1.000
_cell.length_c   1.000
_cell.angle_alpha   90.00
_cell.angle_beta   90.00
_cell.angle_gamma   90.00
#
_symmetry.space_group_name_H-M   'P 1'
#
loop_
_entity.id
_entity.type
_entity.pdbx_description
1 polymer ?
#
loop_
_entity_poly.entity_id
_entity_poly.type
_entity_poly.pdbx_seq_one_letter_code
_entity_poly.pdbx_strand_id
1 'polypeptide(L)'
;MKKCDYRRGVAAGLMLLAGGAFAGAPENRSELANMVIQDCGSCHGLTMRGGLGPPLRPDDLKQQSVESIAAIIREGLDGTAMPPWKPLLTDEQILWISRQLKSGALLTDETKDAR
;
A
#
# COMPACT_ATOMS: atom_id res chain seq x y z
N MET A 1 43.98 2.49 60.21
CA MET A 1 44.18 2.38 58.76
C MET A 1 43.02 1.58 58.20
N LYS A 2 42.06 2.23 57.57
CA LYS A 2 40.92 1.59 56.99
C LYS A 2 41.15 1.48 55.50
N LYS A 3 41.16 0.24 54.98
CA LYS A 3 41.29 -0.05 53.56
C LYS A 3 39.94 0.25 52.85
N CYS A 4 39.96 1.18 51.91
CA CYS A 4 38.83 1.40 51.01
C CYS A 4 38.86 0.36 49.89
N ASP A 5 37.96 -0.60 49.95
CA ASP A 5 37.70 -1.50 48.82
C ASP A 5 36.86 -0.78 47.78
N TYR A 6 37.51 -0.36 46.70
CA TYR A 6 36.84 0.14 45.50
C TYR A 6 36.36 -1.05 44.65
N ARG A 7 35.10 -1.41 44.83
CA ARG A 7 34.45 -2.36 43.94
C ARG A 7 34.14 -1.67 42.61
N ARG A 8 34.87 -2.05 41.59
CA ARG A 8 34.63 -1.67 40.19
C ARG A 8 33.27 -2.17 39.76
N GLY A 9 32.31 -1.26 39.68
CA GLY A 9 31.06 -1.48 38.99
C GLY A 9 31.28 -1.42 37.47
N VAL A 10 31.18 -2.57 36.82
CA VAL A 10 31.15 -2.64 35.37
C VAL A 10 29.77 -2.16 34.94
N ALA A 11 29.68 -0.93 34.44
CA ALA A 11 28.49 -0.44 33.77
C ALA A 11 28.40 -1.12 32.40
N ALA A 12 27.52 -2.13 32.30
CA ALA A 12 27.15 -2.70 31.02
C ALA A 12 26.33 -1.66 30.26
N GLY A 13 26.95 -1.04 29.27
CA GLY A 13 26.26 -0.14 28.33
C GLY A 13 25.27 -0.94 27.50
N LEU A 14 23.97 -0.72 27.73
CA LEU A 14 22.89 -1.23 26.93
C LEU A 14 22.85 -0.40 25.62
N MET A 15 23.45 -0.93 24.54
CA MET A 15 23.30 -0.39 23.20
C MET A 15 21.87 -0.66 22.75
N LEU A 16 21.02 0.36 22.80
CA LEU A 16 19.73 0.38 22.13
C LEU A 16 20.00 0.46 20.62
N LEU A 17 19.93 -0.69 19.96
CA LEU A 17 19.80 -0.75 18.50
C LEU A 17 18.43 -0.16 18.14
N ALA A 18 18.44 1.09 17.69
CA ALA A 18 17.26 1.66 17.04
C ALA A 18 17.03 0.87 15.74
N GLY A 19 16.15 -0.13 15.82
CA GLY A 19 15.66 -0.82 14.65
C GLY A 19 14.91 0.18 13.79
N GLY A 20 15.50 0.53 12.63
CA GLY A 20 14.81 1.32 11.62
C GLY A 20 13.56 0.56 11.22
N ALA A 21 12.38 1.15 11.44
CA ALA A 21 11.13 0.65 10.89
C ALA A 21 11.22 0.85 9.37
N PHE A 22 11.52 -0.22 8.65
CA PHE A 22 11.22 -0.26 7.22
C PHE A 22 9.70 -0.17 7.10
N ALA A 23 9.22 0.86 6.37
CA ALA A 23 7.84 0.91 5.95
C ALA A 23 7.62 -0.30 5.02
N GLY A 24 7.19 -1.43 5.59
CA GLY A 24 6.88 -2.65 4.86
C GLY A 24 5.59 -2.50 4.05
N ALA A 25 5.36 -3.47 3.16
CA ALA A 25 4.05 -3.59 2.50
C ALA A 25 2.93 -3.66 3.55
N PRO A 26 1.72 -3.12 3.25
CA PRO A 26 0.60 -3.13 4.17
C PRO A 26 0.32 -4.53 4.73
N GLU A 27 0.35 -4.69 6.05
CA GLU A 27 0.23 -6.01 6.69
C GLU A 27 -1.22 -6.50 6.77
N ASN A 28 -2.18 -5.59 6.70
CA ASN A 28 -3.60 -5.92 6.83
C ASN A 28 -4.45 -5.29 5.71
N ARG A 29 -5.67 -5.81 5.56
CA ARG A 29 -6.60 -5.41 4.49
C ARG A 29 -7.09 -3.96 4.61
N SER A 30 -7.19 -3.41 5.81
CA SER A 30 -7.63 -2.02 6.00
C SER A 30 -6.53 -1.02 5.61
N GLU A 31 -5.28 -1.31 5.91
CA GLU A 31 -4.14 -0.52 5.46
C GLU A 31 -4.00 -0.59 3.93
N LEU A 32 -4.16 -1.79 3.37
CA LEU A 32 -4.12 -1.99 1.93
C LEU A 32 -5.24 -1.22 1.22
N ALA A 33 -6.46 -1.24 1.76
CA ALA A 33 -7.59 -0.46 1.26
C ALA A 33 -7.30 1.04 1.30
N ASN A 34 -6.76 1.53 2.43
CA ASN A 34 -6.39 2.93 2.58
C ASN A 34 -5.29 3.34 1.59
N MET A 35 -4.27 2.49 1.40
CA MET A 35 -3.23 2.72 0.40
C MET A 35 -3.84 2.85 -1.01
N VAL A 36 -4.78 1.99 -1.39
CA VAL A 36 -5.44 2.08 -2.70
C VAL A 36 -6.16 3.42 -2.85
N ILE A 37 -6.92 3.86 -1.85
CA ILE A 37 -7.63 5.15 -1.92
C ILE A 37 -6.65 6.31 -2.01
N GLN A 38 -5.56 6.30 -1.24
CA GLN A 38 -4.61 7.41 -1.21
C GLN A 38 -3.64 7.39 -2.40
N ASP A 39 -2.99 6.27 -2.66
CA ASP A 39 -1.90 6.19 -3.63
C ASP A 39 -2.43 5.96 -5.05
N CYS A 40 -3.30 4.98 -5.28
CA CYS A 40 -3.93 4.82 -6.58
C CYS A 40 -4.87 6.01 -6.86
N GLY A 41 -5.61 6.46 -5.86
CA GLY A 41 -6.50 7.61 -5.96
C GLY A 41 -5.81 8.92 -6.28
N SER A 42 -4.54 9.09 -5.96
CA SER A 42 -3.78 10.29 -6.30
C SER A 42 -3.73 10.56 -7.81
N CYS A 43 -3.73 9.51 -8.63
CA CYS A 43 -3.76 9.61 -10.09
C CYS A 43 -5.12 9.27 -10.68
N HIS A 44 -5.83 8.27 -10.12
CA HIS A 44 -7.12 7.78 -10.62
C HIS A 44 -8.34 8.47 -10.01
N GLY A 45 -8.11 9.47 -9.15
CA GLY A 45 -9.15 10.17 -8.39
C GLY A 45 -9.46 9.45 -7.07
N LEU A 46 -9.65 10.22 -5.99
CA LEU A 46 -9.97 9.67 -4.66
C LEU A 46 -11.33 8.94 -4.64
N THR A 47 -12.19 9.20 -5.59
CA THR A 47 -13.45 8.52 -5.84
C THR A 47 -13.38 7.56 -7.03
N MET A 48 -12.17 7.29 -7.54
CA MET A 48 -11.90 6.43 -8.70
C MET A 48 -12.60 6.87 -9.99
N ARG A 49 -12.89 8.16 -10.15
CA ARG A 49 -13.55 8.73 -11.35
C ARG A 49 -12.57 9.21 -12.41
N GLY A 50 -11.29 9.04 -12.19
CA GLY A 50 -10.24 9.49 -13.08
C GLY A 50 -9.58 10.79 -12.61
N GLY A 51 -8.45 11.08 -13.21
CA GLY A 51 -7.59 12.23 -12.98
C GLY A 51 -6.49 12.19 -14.04
N LEU A 52 -5.24 12.11 -13.61
CA LEU A 52 -4.12 11.82 -14.53
C LEU A 52 -4.25 10.43 -15.17
N GLY A 53 -4.73 9.46 -14.40
CA GLY A 53 -5.07 8.13 -14.88
C GLY A 53 -6.56 8.00 -15.23
N PRO A 54 -6.96 6.93 -15.93
CA PRO A 54 -8.35 6.67 -16.27
C PRO A 54 -9.18 6.32 -15.03
N PRO A 55 -10.53 6.42 -15.10
CA PRO A 55 -11.40 5.97 -14.02
C PRO A 55 -11.27 4.46 -13.78
N LEU A 56 -11.41 4.05 -12.52
CA LEU A 56 -11.28 2.65 -12.06
C LEU A 56 -12.57 2.16 -11.39
N ARG A 57 -13.73 2.62 -11.80
CA ARG A 57 -15.02 2.17 -11.28
C ARG A 57 -15.42 0.83 -11.91
N PRO A 58 -16.33 0.06 -11.31
CA PRO A 58 -16.77 -1.21 -11.86
C PRO A 58 -17.21 -1.15 -13.33
N ASP A 59 -17.94 -0.11 -13.73
CA ASP A 59 -18.38 0.08 -15.10
C ASP A 59 -17.23 0.30 -16.08
N ASP A 60 -16.17 0.98 -15.64
CA ASP A 60 -14.97 1.24 -16.44
C ASP A 60 -14.11 -0.01 -16.61
N LEU A 61 -14.13 -0.88 -15.60
CA LEU A 61 -13.34 -2.10 -15.54
C LEU A 61 -14.08 -3.36 -16.01
N LYS A 62 -15.35 -3.24 -16.45
CA LYS A 62 -16.19 -4.40 -16.76
C LYS A 62 -15.61 -5.31 -17.84
N GLN A 63 -14.90 -4.75 -18.81
CA GLN A 63 -14.30 -5.49 -19.92
C GLN A 63 -12.95 -6.14 -19.59
N GLN A 64 -12.37 -5.79 -18.45
CA GLN A 64 -11.08 -6.33 -18.02
C GLN A 64 -11.26 -7.47 -17.01
N SER A 65 -10.47 -8.53 -17.16
CA SER A 65 -10.40 -9.58 -16.13
C SER A 65 -9.62 -9.10 -14.91
N VAL A 66 -9.82 -9.76 -13.78
CA VAL A 66 -9.04 -9.50 -12.56
C VAL A 66 -7.55 -9.68 -12.83
N GLU A 67 -7.20 -10.69 -13.61
CA GLU A 67 -5.81 -11.03 -13.97
C GLU A 67 -5.18 -9.93 -14.85
N SER A 68 -5.96 -9.37 -15.79
CA SER A 68 -5.52 -8.25 -16.64
C SER A 68 -5.24 -7.00 -15.79
N ILE A 69 -6.14 -6.66 -14.88
CA ILE A 69 -5.96 -5.54 -13.96
C ILE A 69 -4.73 -5.79 -13.06
N ALA A 70 -4.58 -7.01 -12.55
CA ALA A 70 -3.43 -7.38 -11.72
C ALA A 70 -2.11 -7.28 -12.49
N ALA A 71 -2.07 -7.66 -13.75
CA ALA A 71 -0.88 -7.53 -14.59
C ALA A 71 -0.48 -6.06 -14.77
N ILE A 72 -1.45 -5.18 -15.02
CA ILE A 72 -1.20 -3.73 -15.14
C ILE A 72 -0.67 -3.15 -13.82
N ILE A 73 -1.24 -3.50 -12.69
CA ILE A 73 -0.77 -3.05 -11.38
C ILE A 73 0.66 -3.57 -11.13
N ARG A 74 0.90 -4.84 -11.40
CA ARG A 74 2.20 -5.47 -11.18
C ARG A 74 3.32 -4.83 -11.98
N GLU A 75 3.11 -4.69 -13.29
CA GLU A 75 4.16 -4.31 -14.25
C GLU A 75 4.13 -2.83 -14.62
N GLY A 76 3.06 -2.10 -14.28
CA GLY A 76 2.81 -0.76 -14.81
C GLY A 76 2.44 -0.78 -16.29
N LEU A 77 2.40 0.38 -16.90
CA LEU A 77 2.18 0.54 -18.34
C LEU A 77 3.33 1.34 -18.93
N ASP A 78 4.11 0.72 -19.79
CA ASP A 78 5.23 1.34 -20.47
C ASP A 78 4.80 2.59 -21.26
N GLY A 79 5.60 3.63 -21.17
CA GLY A 79 5.31 4.91 -21.83
C GLY A 79 4.21 5.75 -21.16
N THR A 80 3.73 5.36 -19.99
CA THR A 80 2.74 6.09 -19.20
C THR A 80 3.26 6.38 -17.78
N ALA A 81 2.51 7.21 -17.03
CA ALA A 81 2.81 7.51 -15.64
C ALA A 81 2.47 6.37 -14.67
N MET A 82 1.79 5.30 -15.12
CA MET A 82 1.44 4.16 -14.28
C MET A 82 2.69 3.33 -13.93
N PRO A 83 3.17 3.37 -12.68
CA PRO A 83 4.39 2.66 -12.29
C PRO A 83 4.13 1.19 -11.98
N PRO A 84 5.16 0.33 -11.99
CA PRO A 84 5.05 -1.02 -11.49
C PRO A 84 4.96 -1.04 -9.95
N TRP A 85 4.02 -1.82 -9.40
CA TRP A 85 3.81 -1.95 -7.96
C TRP A 85 4.39 -3.23 -7.34
N LYS A 86 4.89 -4.16 -8.17
CA LYS A 86 5.53 -5.40 -7.69
C LYS A 86 6.68 -5.22 -6.69
N PRO A 87 7.45 -4.10 -6.67
CA PRO A 87 8.46 -3.91 -5.64
C PRO A 87 7.88 -3.61 -4.24
N LEU A 88 6.61 -3.18 -4.16
CA LEU A 88 5.94 -2.74 -2.93
C LEU A 88 4.82 -3.67 -2.47
N LEU A 89 4.27 -4.48 -3.38
CA LEU A 89 3.10 -5.32 -3.14
C LEU A 89 3.37 -6.77 -3.54
N THR A 90 2.86 -7.70 -2.75
CA THR A 90 2.86 -9.11 -3.10
C THR A 90 1.81 -9.41 -4.19
N ASP A 91 1.97 -10.52 -4.90
CA ASP A 91 0.99 -10.96 -5.90
C ASP A 91 -0.41 -11.16 -5.31
N GLU A 92 -0.50 -11.65 -4.07
CA GLU A 92 -1.77 -11.80 -3.36
C GLU A 92 -2.45 -10.46 -3.08
N GLN A 93 -1.67 -9.46 -2.67
CA GLN A 93 -2.16 -8.10 -2.45
C GLN A 93 -2.64 -7.46 -3.76
N ILE A 94 -1.88 -7.62 -4.84
CA ILE A 94 -2.25 -7.12 -6.18
C ILE A 94 -3.54 -7.76 -6.67
N LEU A 95 -3.69 -9.07 -6.55
CA LEU A 95 -4.93 -9.77 -6.91
C LEU A 95 -6.12 -9.31 -6.05
N TRP A 96 -5.91 -9.11 -4.76
CA TRP A 96 -6.94 -8.60 -3.87
C TRP A 96 -7.38 -7.20 -4.31
N ILE A 97 -6.44 -6.27 -4.54
CA ILE A 97 -6.73 -4.92 -5.04
C ILE A 97 -7.54 -4.97 -6.33
N SER A 98 -7.13 -5.80 -7.28
CA SER A 98 -7.81 -5.95 -8.57
C SER A 98 -9.27 -6.39 -8.43
N ARG A 99 -9.55 -7.31 -7.50
CA ARG A 99 -10.92 -7.74 -7.16
C ARG A 99 -11.72 -6.61 -6.51
N GLN A 100 -11.12 -5.86 -5.59
CA GLN A 100 -11.78 -4.75 -4.91
C GLN A 100 -12.14 -3.62 -5.88
N LEU A 101 -11.24 -3.25 -6.77
CA LEU A 101 -11.51 -2.24 -7.81
C LEU A 101 -12.64 -2.70 -8.73
N LYS A 102 -12.55 -3.91 -9.26
CA LYS A 102 -13.57 -4.46 -10.17
C LYS A 102 -14.97 -4.57 -9.55
N SER A 103 -15.05 -4.90 -8.27
CA SER A 103 -16.31 -5.00 -7.52
C SER A 103 -16.84 -3.65 -7.01
N GLY A 104 -15.98 -2.63 -6.93
CA GLY A 104 -16.31 -1.36 -6.30
C GLY A 104 -16.40 -1.40 -4.78
N ALA A 105 -15.89 -2.46 -4.14
CA ALA A 105 -16.00 -2.64 -2.69
C ALA A 105 -15.24 -1.59 -1.86
N LEU A 106 -14.27 -0.90 -2.46
CA LEU A 106 -13.54 0.20 -1.82
C LEU A 106 -14.23 1.55 -1.95
N LEU A 107 -15.30 1.64 -2.75
CA LEU A 107 -16.07 2.87 -2.91
C LEU A 107 -17.07 2.99 -1.77
N THR A 108 -17.13 4.16 -1.13
CA THR A 108 -18.17 4.48 -0.15
C THR A 108 -19.51 4.70 -0.84
N ASP A 109 -20.62 4.62 -0.09
CA ASP A 109 -21.96 4.83 -0.66
C ASP A 109 -22.11 6.21 -1.31
N GLU A 110 -21.53 7.25 -0.70
CA GLU A 110 -21.46 8.59 -1.31
C GLU A 110 -20.74 8.63 -2.66
N THR A 111 -19.76 7.74 -2.85
CA THR A 111 -19.01 7.66 -4.11
C THR A 111 -19.66 6.74 -5.12
N LYS A 112 -20.56 5.84 -4.71
CA LYS A 112 -21.33 4.97 -5.60
C LYS A 112 -22.45 5.71 -6.32
N ASP A 113 -23.16 6.60 -5.62
CA ASP A 113 -24.35 7.31 -6.14
C ASP A 113 -24.01 8.55 -6.97
N ALA A 114 -22.82 9.06 -6.86
CA ALA A 114 -22.39 10.20 -7.65
C ALA A 114 -22.07 9.77 -9.09
N ARG A 115 -23.10 9.57 -9.89
CA ARG A 115 -23.02 9.34 -11.36
C ARG A 115 -22.87 10.63 -12.12
#